data_c35b52c55ec730bc363225589e1aa218
#
_entry.id   c35b52c55ec730bc363225589e1aa218
#
_cell.length_a   1.000
_cell.length_b   1.000
_cell.length_c   1.000
_cell.angle_alpha   90.00
_cell.angle_beta   90.00
_cell.angle_gamma   90.00
#
_symmetry.space_group_name_H-M   'P 1'
#
loop_
_entity.id
_entity.type
_entity.pdbx_description
1 polymer ?
#
loop_
_entity_poly.entity_id
_entity_poly.type
_entity_poly.pdbx_seq_one_letter_code
_entity_poly.pdbx_strand_id
1 'polypeptide(L)'
;MFXLLDXAESEFXRGRRCYKLFRFIKVLKQAGDYELAHYGDIESFDHQEICELFEKSFETAFDHEIWRWKYELGNGKCVVARSEPSGPIVSHYGGAPRQINYFGKMDKAIQVCDVMVLPEVRLQYGKXSLFFKTAATFLEXEIGNTVGHLLGFGFPNKKAMNIALRLGXYEXTDXFLEXIFPIXXTKSSVEYKLLDIDXKNPAHQSAVDRLWXSMXPAFEXGIIGVRNWEYVKYRYFDHPRGISGEFKRLXLSDAHGDICAAFFLKEHDQCNLIMDIICPFKDITQYILKLSLLLNEVRLKIWITKGWSKTLEVAGIIENDLGIEIPSNYWNPGPSSEILYGAWWLTAGDMDFX
;
A
#
# COMPACT_ATOMS: atom_id res chain seq x y z
N MET A 1 5.71 -18.23 -30.12
CA MET A 1 6.64 -17.31 -29.45
C MET A 1 7.55 -16.59 -30.44
N PHE A 2 8.13 -17.23 -31.46
CA PHE A 2 8.92 -16.57 -32.53
C PHE A 2 8.11 -15.58 -33.41
N UNK A 3 7.05 -15.78 -33.50
CA UNK A 3 6.29 -15.07 -34.24
C UNK A 3 5.80 -13.84 -33.73
N LEU A 4 5.73 -14.00 -32.59
CA LEU A 4 5.36 -12.80 -31.85
C LEU A 4 6.50 -11.77 -31.85
N LEU A 5 7.70 -12.22 -31.92
CA LEU A 5 8.88 -11.37 -31.97
C LEU A 5 8.98 -10.60 -33.30
N ASP A 6 8.65 -11.25 -34.42
CA ASP A 6 8.66 -10.61 -35.74
C ASP A 6 7.56 -9.54 -35.89
N UNK A 7 6.66 -9.80 -35.22
CA UNK A 7 5.64 -8.96 -35.18
C UNK A 7 5.85 -7.76 -34.51
N ALA A 8 6.44 -8.01 -33.51
CA ALA A 8 6.81 -6.91 -32.64
C ALA A 8 7.74 -5.92 -33.36
N GLU A 9 8.64 -6.41 -34.16
CA GLU A 9 9.55 -5.55 -34.93
C GLU A 9 8.82 -4.66 -35.96
N SER A 10 7.73 -5.14 -36.54
CA SER A 10 6.96 -4.37 -37.53
C SER A 10 6.04 -3.32 -36.90
N GLU A 11 5.70 -3.47 -35.62
CA GLU A 11 4.86 -2.53 -34.90
C GLU A 11 5.65 -1.52 -34.06
N PHE A 12 6.95 -1.63 -34.19
CA PHE A 12 7.91 -0.90 -33.34
C PHE A 12 7.76 0.64 -33.33
N UNK A 13 7.12 1.02 -34.04
CA UNK A 13 6.97 2.36 -34.16
C UNK A 13 5.85 2.90 -33.47
N ARG A 14 5.24 2.10 -32.99
CA ARG A 14 3.96 2.63 -32.52
C ARG A 14 3.74 2.57 -30.99
N GLY A 15 4.68 2.17 -30.20
CA GLY A 15 4.40 2.20 -28.77
C GLY A 15 5.56 1.86 -27.85
N ARG A 16 5.75 2.66 -26.82
CA ARG A 16 6.70 2.46 -25.71
C ARG A 16 6.54 1.09 -25.04
N ARG A 17 5.34 0.50 -25.10
CA ARG A 17 5.06 -0.81 -24.50
C ARG A 17 5.78 -1.95 -25.22
N CYS A 18 5.78 -1.94 -26.55
CA CYS A 18 6.50 -2.95 -27.34
C CYS A 18 7.98 -2.89 -27.07
N TYR A 19 8.52 -1.68 -26.95
CA TYR A 19 9.95 -1.48 -26.64
C TYR A 19 10.30 -2.04 -25.26
N LYS A 20 9.46 -1.77 -24.26
CA LYS A 20 9.68 -2.26 -22.90
C LYS A 20 9.54 -3.79 -22.83
N LEU A 21 8.56 -4.36 -23.52
CA LEU A 21 8.36 -5.80 -23.59
C LEU A 21 9.55 -6.47 -24.28
N PHE A 22 10.03 -5.91 -25.38
CA PHE A 22 11.21 -6.42 -26.10
C PHE A 22 12.44 -6.36 -25.20
N ARG A 23 12.65 -5.25 -24.52
CA ARG A 23 13.75 -5.07 -23.55
C ARG A 23 13.64 -6.07 -22.40
N PHE A 24 12.45 -6.31 -21.91
CA PHE A 24 12.16 -7.27 -20.85
C PHE A 24 12.48 -8.70 -21.29
N ILE A 25 12.01 -9.10 -22.47
CA ILE A 25 12.31 -10.44 -23.02
C ILE A 25 13.83 -10.60 -23.19
N LYS A 26 14.50 -9.56 -23.66
CA LYS A 26 15.96 -9.55 -23.81
C LYS A 26 16.67 -9.71 -22.46
N VAL A 27 16.16 -9.00 -21.43
CA VAL A 27 16.68 -9.13 -20.07
C VAL A 27 16.44 -10.54 -19.53
N LEU A 28 15.28 -11.11 -19.76
CA LEU A 28 14.98 -12.48 -19.34
C LEU A 28 15.90 -13.50 -20.04
N LYS A 29 16.15 -13.32 -21.33
CA LYS A 29 17.08 -14.18 -22.08
C LYS A 29 18.52 -14.07 -21.58
N GLN A 30 18.88 -12.91 -21.04
CA GLN A 30 20.20 -12.68 -20.43
C GLN A 30 20.20 -13.03 -18.94
N ALA A 31 19.06 -13.54 -18.45
CA ALA A 31 18.83 -13.71 -17.03
C ALA A 31 19.61 -14.88 -16.41
N GLY A 32 20.37 -15.61 -17.19
CA GLY A 32 21.17 -16.71 -16.68
C GLY A 32 20.29 -17.87 -16.18
N ASP A 33 20.76 -18.59 -15.22
CA ASP A 33 20.31 -19.92 -14.90
C ASP A 33 19.13 -20.01 -13.91
N TYR A 34 18.48 -18.88 -13.57
CA TYR A 34 17.35 -18.93 -12.65
C TYR A 34 16.04 -19.17 -13.40
N GLU A 35 15.30 -20.15 -12.94
CA GLU A 35 13.93 -20.37 -13.39
C GLU A 35 13.02 -19.31 -12.72
N LEU A 36 12.29 -18.55 -13.53
CA LEU A 36 11.26 -17.67 -13.01
C LEU A 36 9.98 -18.48 -12.89
N ALA A 37 9.53 -18.72 -11.67
CA ALA A 37 8.28 -19.43 -11.44
C ALA A 37 7.11 -18.54 -11.84
N HIS A 38 5.96 -19.11 -12.00
CA HIS A 38 4.76 -18.40 -12.41
C HIS A 38 4.41 -17.31 -11.39
N TYR A 39 3.95 -16.21 -11.95
CA TYR A 39 3.30 -15.23 -11.27
C TYR A 39 1.81 -15.50 -11.05
N GLY A 40 1.29 -15.17 -9.90
CA GLY A 40 -0.11 -15.44 -9.66
C GLY A 40 -0.45 -15.71 -8.22
N ASP A 41 -1.41 -16.57 -8.07
CA ASP A 41 -2.01 -16.86 -6.77
C ASP A 41 -1.07 -17.68 -5.88
N ILE A 42 -1.32 -17.59 -4.58
CA ILE A 42 -0.59 -18.36 -3.57
C ILE A 42 -0.61 -19.88 -3.86
N GLU A 43 -1.66 -20.38 -4.52
CA GLU A 43 -1.78 -21.79 -4.91
C GLU A 43 -0.75 -22.23 -5.94
N SER A 44 -0.12 -21.28 -6.62
CA SER A 44 0.90 -21.55 -7.64
C SER A 44 2.25 -21.97 -7.04
N PHE A 45 2.43 -21.82 -5.74
CA PHE A 45 3.72 -22.03 -5.07
C PHE A 45 3.53 -22.83 -3.78
N ASP A 46 4.57 -23.57 -3.38
CA ASP A 46 4.58 -24.24 -2.10
C ASP A 46 4.73 -23.19 -0.98
N HIS A 47 3.72 -23.11 -0.13
CA HIS A 47 3.68 -22.18 0.99
C HIS A 47 4.89 -22.33 1.92
N GLN A 48 5.35 -23.55 2.14
CA GLN A 48 6.50 -23.83 2.99
C GLN A 48 7.79 -23.20 2.41
N GLU A 49 7.96 -23.23 1.10
CA GLU A 49 9.13 -22.61 0.45
C GLU A 49 9.14 -21.10 0.65
N ILE A 50 7.96 -20.46 0.59
CA ILE A 50 7.84 -19.02 0.82
C ILE A 50 8.17 -18.69 2.28
N CYS A 51 7.66 -19.51 3.21
CA CYS A 51 7.96 -19.38 4.65
C CYS A 51 9.47 -19.40 4.89
N GLU A 52 10.16 -20.38 4.33
CA GLU A 52 11.61 -20.53 4.49
C GLU A 52 12.38 -19.35 3.93
N LEU A 53 11.98 -18.86 2.75
CA LEU A 53 12.58 -17.69 2.14
C LEU A 53 12.40 -16.44 3.02
N PHE A 54 11.18 -16.25 3.55
CA PHE A 54 10.85 -15.10 4.41
C PHE A 54 11.72 -15.10 5.67
N GLU A 55 11.77 -16.24 6.38
CA GLU A 55 12.51 -16.33 7.63
C GLU A 55 14.01 -16.11 7.43
N LYS A 56 14.58 -16.63 6.35
CA LYS A 56 15.99 -16.40 6.00
C LYS A 56 16.27 -14.95 5.56
N SER A 57 15.31 -14.32 4.89
CA SER A 57 15.47 -12.96 4.35
C SER A 57 15.37 -11.88 5.43
N PHE A 58 14.47 -12.06 6.39
CA PHE A 58 14.14 -11.06 7.40
C PHE A 58 14.57 -11.42 8.82
N GLU A 59 15.06 -12.64 9.02
CA GLU A 59 15.51 -13.16 10.34
C GLU A 59 14.40 -13.04 11.39
N THR A 60 13.14 -13.24 10.97
CA THR A 60 11.97 -13.18 11.84
C THR A 60 10.97 -14.26 11.42
N ALA A 61 10.12 -14.66 12.34
CA ALA A 61 9.12 -15.70 12.08
C ALA A 61 8.12 -15.25 11.01
N PHE A 62 7.75 -16.18 10.16
CA PHE A 62 6.76 -15.97 9.12
C PHE A 62 5.35 -15.98 9.74
N ASP A 63 4.56 -14.96 9.42
CA ASP A 63 3.18 -14.89 9.89
C ASP A 63 2.24 -15.44 8.82
N HIS A 64 1.83 -16.71 8.98
CA HIS A 64 0.96 -17.41 8.04
C HIS A 64 -0.40 -16.73 7.89
N GLU A 65 -0.93 -16.15 8.96
CA GLU A 65 -2.26 -15.52 8.94
C GLU A 65 -2.22 -14.21 8.13
N ILE A 66 -1.17 -13.41 8.30
CA ILE A 66 -0.98 -12.18 7.49
C ILE A 66 -0.77 -12.55 6.02
N TRP A 67 -0.01 -13.62 5.74
CA TRP A 67 0.20 -14.09 4.38
C TRP A 67 -1.13 -14.47 3.73
N ARG A 68 -1.97 -15.27 4.41
CA ARG A 68 -3.28 -15.67 3.89
C ARG A 68 -4.20 -14.47 3.68
N TRP A 69 -4.20 -13.54 4.63
CA TRP A 69 -4.99 -12.31 4.50
C TRP A 69 -4.58 -11.54 3.24
N LYS A 70 -3.29 -11.41 2.99
CA LYS A 70 -2.74 -10.65 1.86
C LYS A 70 -2.94 -11.37 0.52
N TYR A 71 -2.59 -12.64 0.45
CA TYR A 71 -2.50 -13.37 -0.83
C TYR A 71 -3.72 -14.22 -1.17
N GLU A 72 -4.41 -14.77 -0.18
CA GLU A 72 -5.67 -15.49 -0.44
C GLU A 72 -6.85 -14.53 -0.42
N LEU A 73 -7.15 -13.94 0.72
CA LEU A 73 -8.32 -13.06 0.87
C LEU A 73 -8.18 -11.77 0.05
N GLY A 74 -6.98 -11.20 0.02
CA GLY A 74 -6.68 -9.96 -0.69
C GLY A 74 -6.31 -10.12 -2.16
N ASN A 75 -6.31 -11.35 -2.68
CA ASN A 75 -5.97 -11.66 -4.08
C ASN A 75 -4.56 -11.18 -4.48
N GLY A 76 -3.62 -11.27 -3.58
CA GLY A 76 -2.23 -10.88 -3.81
C GLY A 76 -1.60 -11.62 -4.99
N LYS A 77 -0.63 -10.99 -5.62
CA LYS A 77 0.11 -11.52 -6.77
C LYS A 77 1.58 -11.58 -6.43
N CYS A 78 2.30 -12.56 -6.98
CA CYS A 78 3.75 -12.61 -6.78
C CYS A 78 4.48 -13.28 -7.94
N VAL A 79 5.78 -12.97 -8.00
CA VAL A 79 6.74 -13.64 -8.88
C VAL A 79 7.83 -14.21 -7.98
N VAL A 80 8.21 -15.45 -8.24
CA VAL A 80 9.32 -16.08 -7.54
C VAL A 80 10.40 -16.52 -8.54
N ALA A 81 11.63 -16.67 -8.05
CA ALA A 81 12.72 -17.26 -8.83
C ALA A 81 13.37 -18.36 -8.01
N ARG A 82 13.80 -19.41 -8.70
CA ARG A 82 14.49 -20.57 -8.10
C ARG A 82 15.98 -20.50 -8.37
N SER A 83 16.75 -21.14 -7.51
CA SER A 83 18.21 -21.21 -7.68
C SER A 83 18.61 -22.03 -8.92
N GLU A 84 17.77 -22.99 -9.29
CA GLU A 84 17.92 -23.85 -10.46
C GLU A 84 16.54 -24.50 -10.72
N PRO A 85 16.30 -25.08 -11.88
CA PRO A 85 15.05 -25.82 -12.12
C PRO A 85 14.82 -26.85 -11.00
N SER A 86 13.67 -26.82 -10.36
CA SER A 86 13.30 -27.65 -9.22
C SER A 86 14.09 -27.38 -7.94
N GLY A 87 14.92 -26.36 -7.91
CA GLY A 87 15.63 -25.91 -6.70
C GLY A 87 14.77 -25.04 -5.81
N PRO A 88 15.30 -24.63 -4.65
CA PRO A 88 14.54 -23.80 -3.73
C PRO A 88 14.26 -22.41 -4.28
N ILE A 89 13.18 -21.79 -3.80
CA ILE A 89 12.87 -20.39 -4.11
C ILE A 89 13.91 -19.50 -3.39
N VAL A 90 14.52 -18.60 -4.14
CA VAL A 90 15.57 -17.71 -3.62
C VAL A 90 15.22 -16.24 -3.76
N SER A 91 14.12 -15.91 -4.45
CA SER A 91 13.64 -14.53 -4.60
C SER A 91 12.12 -14.51 -4.72
N HIS A 92 11.51 -13.43 -4.18
CA HIS A 92 10.06 -13.21 -4.22
C HIS A 92 9.81 -11.72 -4.37
N TYR A 93 8.86 -11.37 -5.22
CA TYR A 93 8.40 -10.00 -5.39
C TYR A 93 6.88 -10.04 -5.44
N GLY A 94 6.23 -9.46 -4.44
CA GLY A 94 4.80 -9.56 -4.28
C GLY A 94 4.08 -8.23 -4.40
N GLY A 95 2.75 -8.32 -4.49
CA GLY A 95 1.90 -7.14 -4.52
C GLY A 95 0.48 -7.43 -4.07
N ALA A 96 -0.11 -6.47 -3.38
CA ALA A 96 -1.48 -6.52 -2.89
C ALA A 96 -2.33 -5.53 -3.70
N PRO A 97 -3.35 -6.02 -4.44
CA PRO A 97 -4.23 -5.15 -5.22
C PRO A 97 -4.99 -4.15 -4.36
N ARG A 98 -5.23 -2.96 -4.89
CA ARG A 98 -5.91 -1.88 -4.19
C ARG A 98 -6.80 -1.10 -5.14
N GLN A 99 -8.09 -1.01 -4.85
CA GLN A 99 -8.97 -0.10 -5.57
C GLN A 99 -8.65 1.33 -5.12
N ILE A 100 -8.61 2.25 -6.07
CA ILE A 100 -8.25 3.65 -5.82
C ILE A 100 -9.22 4.60 -6.51
N ASN A 101 -9.32 5.79 -5.95
CA ASN A 101 -9.77 6.97 -6.65
C ASN A 101 -8.52 7.65 -7.22
N TYR A 102 -8.44 7.73 -8.55
CA TYR A 102 -7.33 8.33 -9.28
C TYR A 102 -7.83 9.61 -9.93
N PHE A 103 -7.56 10.75 -9.30
CA PHE A 103 -7.98 12.07 -9.80
C PHE A 103 -9.46 12.09 -10.19
N GLY A 104 -10.31 11.58 -9.29
CA GLY A 104 -11.77 11.58 -9.48
C GLY A 104 -12.33 10.38 -10.25
N LYS A 105 -11.47 9.46 -10.69
CA LYS A 105 -11.90 8.26 -11.44
C LYS A 105 -11.52 7.00 -10.69
N MET A 106 -12.38 6.01 -10.74
CA MET A 106 -12.09 4.70 -10.14
C MET A 106 -11.05 3.97 -10.99
N ASP A 107 -10.04 3.41 -10.33
CA ASP A 107 -9.00 2.63 -11.00
C ASP A 107 -8.40 1.62 -10.00
N LYS A 108 -7.34 0.93 -10.40
CA LYS A 108 -6.67 -0.08 -9.58
C LYS A 108 -5.18 0.23 -9.48
N ALA A 109 -4.66 0.11 -8.28
CA ALA A 109 -3.21 0.14 -8.01
C ALA A 109 -2.79 -1.17 -7.37
N ILE A 110 -1.50 -1.41 -7.28
CA ILE A 110 -0.98 -2.57 -6.55
C ILE A 110 0.12 -2.11 -5.60
N GLN A 111 -0.01 -2.50 -4.34
CA GLN A 111 1.00 -2.20 -3.33
C GLN A 111 2.10 -3.26 -3.41
N VAL A 112 3.32 -2.84 -3.71
CA VAL A 112 4.48 -3.75 -3.71
C VAL A 112 4.79 -4.14 -2.26
N CYS A 113 4.92 -5.42 -2.02
CA CYS A 113 5.17 -5.96 -0.67
C CYS A 113 5.98 -7.27 -0.76
N ASP A 114 6.51 -7.69 0.37
CA ASP A 114 7.23 -8.97 0.52
C ASP A 114 8.32 -9.16 -0.56
N VAL A 115 9.13 -8.13 -0.74
CA VAL A 115 10.26 -8.19 -1.67
C VAL A 115 11.43 -8.87 -0.95
N MET A 116 11.78 -10.06 -1.38
CA MET A 116 12.76 -10.92 -0.71
C MET A 116 13.78 -11.46 -1.70
N VAL A 117 15.04 -11.46 -1.29
CA VAL A 117 16.12 -12.15 -2.00
C VAL A 117 17.01 -12.77 -0.92
N LEU A 118 17.31 -14.07 -1.05
CA LEU A 118 18.18 -14.74 -0.09
C LEU A 118 19.50 -14.01 0.06
N PRO A 119 20.02 -13.86 1.29
CA PRO A 119 21.29 -13.16 1.52
C PRO A 119 22.44 -13.66 0.64
N GLU A 120 22.51 -14.96 0.42
CA GLU A 120 23.60 -15.60 -0.34
C GLU A 120 23.61 -15.18 -1.81
N VAL A 121 22.45 -14.82 -2.37
CA VAL A 121 22.36 -14.43 -3.78
C VAL A 121 22.21 -12.91 -3.98
N ARG A 122 22.24 -12.15 -2.89
CA ARG A 122 22.17 -10.66 -2.95
C ARG A 122 23.42 -10.02 -3.54
N LEU A 123 24.51 -10.78 -3.65
CA LEU A 123 25.79 -10.24 -4.12
C LEU A 123 25.83 -9.93 -5.61
N GLN A 124 24.83 -10.36 -6.36
CA GLN A 124 24.69 -9.99 -7.77
C GLN A 124 24.12 -8.57 -7.88
N TYR A 125 24.72 -7.75 -8.69
CA TYR A 125 24.36 -6.34 -8.83
C TYR A 125 23.87 -6.02 -10.24
N GLY A 126 23.15 -4.93 -10.36
CA GLY A 126 22.65 -4.40 -11.62
C GLY A 126 21.56 -5.24 -12.24
N LYS A 127 21.48 -5.18 -13.53
CA LYS A 127 20.45 -5.88 -14.31
C LYS A 127 20.65 -7.40 -14.39
N UNK A 128 21.44 -7.68 -13.89
CA UNK A 128 21.73 -8.98 -13.82
C UNK A 128 21.36 -9.62 -12.58
N SER A 129 21.08 -8.86 -11.77
CA SER A 129 20.71 -9.34 -10.43
C SER A 129 19.36 -10.06 -10.42
N LEU A 130 19.23 -10.97 -9.50
CA LEU A 130 17.98 -11.71 -9.29
C LEU A 130 16.86 -10.77 -8.84
N PHE A 131 17.16 -9.78 -8.01
CA PHE A 131 16.20 -8.74 -7.62
C PHE A 131 15.63 -8.03 -8.86
N PHE A 132 16.49 -7.61 -9.78
CA PHE A 132 16.03 -6.92 -11.00
C PHE A 132 15.12 -7.82 -11.83
N LYS A 133 15.48 -9.09 -11.97
CA LYS A 133 14.72 -10.05 -12.79
C LYS A 133 13.33 -10.28 -12.22
N THR A 134 13.22 -10.54 -10.93
CA THR A 134 11.90 -10.77 -10.28
C THR A 134 11.06 -9.49 -10.28
N ALA A 135 11.67 -8.35 -9.98
CA ALA A 135 10.99 -7.05 -9.99
C ALA A 135 10.49 -6.72 -11.41
N ALA A 136 11.34 -6.86 -12.43
CA ALA A 136 10.98 -6.56 -13.82
C ALA A 136 9.83 -7.46 -14.29
N THR A 137 9.87 -8.74 -13.95
CA THR A 137 8.80 -9.68 -14.30
C THR A 137 7.47 -9.23 -13.70
N PHE A 138 7.47 -8.88 -12.41
CA PHE A 138 6.28 -8.41 -11.71
C PHE A 138 5.76 -7.11 -12.34
N LEU A 139 6.64 -6.13 -12.53
CA LEU A 139 6.26 -4.82 -13.07
C LEU A 139 5.69 -4.94 -14.49
N GLU A 140 6.28 -5.78 -15.30
CA GLU A 140 5.81 -5.99 -16.67
C GLU A 140 4.39 -6.57 -16.74
N UNK A 141 4.20 -7.34 -15.81
CA UNK A 141 3.03 -7.98 -15.87
C UNK A 141 1.92 -7.34 -15.15
N GLU A 142 2.16 -6.73 -14.22
CA GLU A 142 1.07 -6.25 -13.35
C GLU A 142 0.76 -4.76 -13.51
N ILE A 143 1.72 -3.93 -13.92
CA ILE A 143 1.62 -2.48 -13.79
C ILE A 143 1.68 -1.77 -15.15
N GLY A 144 0.70 -0.90 -15.40
CA GLY A 144 0.62 -0.08 -16.61
C GLY A 144 -0.81 0.05 -17.11
N ASN A 145 -1.00 0.92 -18.08
CA ASN A 145 -2.34 1.28 -18.57
C ASN A 145 -3.13 0.13 -19.19
N THR A 146 -2.47 -0.93 -19.59
CA THR A 146 -3.08 -2.02 -20.35
C THR A 146 -2.99 -3.37 -19.68
N VAL A 147 -2.55 -3.40 -18.43
CA VAL A 147 -2.51 -4.61 -17.60
C VAL A 147 -3.40 -4.44 -16.37
N GLY A 148 -3.21 -5.25 -15.36
CA GLY A 148 -4.14 -5.33 -14.23
C GLY A 148 -4.28 -4.07 -13.39
N HIS A 149 -3.19 -3.28 -13.27
CA HIS A 149 -3.14 -2.15 -12.35
C HIS A 149 -2.50 -0.94 -13.02
N LEU A 150 -3.11 0.25 -12.82
CA LEU A 150 -2.64 1.49 -13.43
C LEU A 150 -1.24 1.86 -12.95
N LEU A 151 -0.99 1.66 -11.65
CA LEU A 151 0.29 2.04 -11.03
C LEU A 151 0.61 1.16 -9.84
N GLY A 152 1.89 1.16 -9.47
CA GLY A 152 2.35 0.54 -8.23
C GLY A 152 2.77 1.57 -7.21
N PHE A 153 2.67 1.22 -5.94
CA PHE A 153 3.12 2.04 -4.82
C PHE A 153 3.65 1.12 -3.71
N GLY A 154 4.22 1.68 -2.67
CA GLY A 154 4.67 0.86 -1.55
C GLY A 154 5.44 1.67 -0.51
N PHE A 155 5.97 0.95 0.47
CA PHE A 155 6.66 1.54 1.62
C PHE A 155 8.02 0.84 1.82
N PRO A 156 8.92 0.95 0.83
CA PRO A 156 10.21 0.26 0.93
C PRO A 156 11.08 0.88 2.02
N ASN A 157 11.92 0.07 2.65
CA ASN A 157 12.95 0.62 3.51
C ASN A 157 13.99 1.35 2.64
N LYS A 158 14.82 2.17 3.28
CA LYS A 158 15.79 3.02 2.58
C LYS A 158 16.74 2.23 1.66
N LYS A 159 17.17 1.05 2.08
CA LYS A 159 18.07 0.20 1.27
C LYS A 159 17.37 -0.29 0.00
N ALA A 160 16.14 -0.82 0.15
CA ALA A 160 15.35 -1.30 -0.99
C ALA A 160 15.03 -0.15 -1.95
N MET A 161 14.66 1.01 -1.43
CA MET A 161 14.37 2.20 -2.24
C MET A 161 15.60 2.60 -3.06
N ASN A 162 16.76 2.69 -2.42
CA ASN A 162 18.01 3.09 -3.10
C ASN A 162 18.38 2.11 -4.23
N ILE A 163 18.24 0.81 -3.99
CA ILE A 163 18.53 -0.20 -5.01
C ILE A 163 17.56 -0.04 -6.20
N ALA A 164 16.28 0.11 -5.92
CA ALA A 164 15.25 0.23 -6.96
C ALA A 164 15.39 1.52 -7.78
N LEU A 165 15.78 2.63 -7.13
CA LEU A 165 16.08 3.89 -7.81
C LEU A 165 17.26 3.73 -8.80
N ARG A 166 18.35 3.12 -8.34
CA ARG A 166 19.56 2.89 -9.17
C ARG A 166 19.26 2.02 -10.38
N LEU A 167 18.36 1.05 -10.21
CA LEU A 167 17.98 0.12 -11.28
C LEU A 167 16.94 0.72 -12.23
N GLY A 168 16.42 1.92 -11.93
CA GLY A 168 15.40 2.58 -12.71
C GLY A 168 14.00 1.96 -12.53
N UNK A 169 13.73 1.33 -11.42
CA UNK A 169 12.58 0.79 -11.09
C UNK A 169 11.64 1.66 -10.44
N TYR A 170 12.13 2.55 -9.76
CA TYR A 170 11.27 3.42 -8.97
C TYR A 170 11.65 4.90 -9.19
N GLU A 171 10.71 5.77 -8.93
CA GLU A 171 10.96 7.21 -8.74
C GLU A 171 10.22 7.70 -7.49
N UNK A 172 10.53 8.47 -6.57
CA UNK A 172 10.00 8.96 -5.47
C UNK A 172 8.90 9.81 -5.82
N THR A 173 7.95 9.75 -5.28
CA THR A 173 6.78 10.62 -5.46
C THR A 173 6.37 11.36 -4.20
N ASP A 174 6.74 10.90 -3.08
CA ASP A 174 6.41 11.57 -1.80
C ASP A 174 7.30 11.06 -0.65
N UNK A 175 7.24 11.57 0.59
CA UNK A 175 7.78 11.21 1.75
C UNK A 175 6.72 10.96 2.71
N PHE A 176 6.92 10.18 3.72
CA PHE A 176 5.93 9.85 4.74
C PHE A 176 6.27 10.56 6.05
N LEU A 177 5.32 11.30 6.61
CA LEU A 177 5.50 12.12 7.82
C LEU A 177 4.64 11.59 8.96
N GLU A 178 5.06 11.90 10.17
CA GLU A 178 4.25 11.71 11.38
C GLU A 178 3.79 13.07 11.88
N UNK A 179 2.56 13.34 12.03
CA UNK A 179 2.01 14.41 12.49
C UNK A 179 1.49 14.09 13.72
N ILE A 180 2.00 14.58 15.03
CA ILE A 180 1.51 14.36 16.39
C ILE A 180 0.65 15.56 16.81
N PHE A 181 -0.59 15.28 17.21
CA PHE A 181 -1.56 16.33 17.54
C PHE A 181 -1.41 16.79 18.99
N PRO A 182 -1.68 18.09 19.28
CA PRO A 182 -1.70 18.58 20.67
C PRO A 182 -2.88 17.98 21.42
N ILE A 183 -2.71 17.86 22.73
CA ILE A 183 -3.85 17.47 23.59
C ILE A 183 -4.72 18.69 23.76
N UNK A 184 -5.84 18.62 23.34
CA UNK A 184 -6.70 19.71 23.38
C UNK A 184 -7.24 19.82 24.74
N UNK A 185 -7.27 20.78 25.28
CA UNK A 185 -7.65 21.09 26.58
C UNK A 185 -8.97 21.72 26.73
N THR A 186 -9.45 22.19 25.67
CA THR A 186 -10.72 22.94 25.76
C THR A 186 -11.92 22.01 25.58
N LYS A 187 -12.77 21.91 26.56
CA LYS A 187 -14.01 21.16 26.44
C LYS A 187 -14.94 21.83 25.42
N SER A 188 -15.41 21.05 24.46
CA SER A 188 -16.40 21.50 23.47
C SER A 188 -17.79 21.61 24.11
N SER A 189 -18.54 22.63 23.72
CA SER A 189 -19.95 22.78 24.12
C SER A 189 -20.85 21.76 23.38
N VAL A 190 -20.37 21.17 22.31
CA VAL A 190 -21.14 20.18 21.52
C VAL A 190 -20.81 18.78 22.02
N GLU A 191 -21.85 18.02 22.34
CA GLU A 191 -21.70 16.67 22.84
C GLU A 191 -21.48 15.69 21.70
N TYR A 192 -20.26 15.15 21.62
CA TYR A 192 -19.90 14.06 20.69
C TYR A 192 -19.71 12.78 21.51
N LYS A 193 -19.96 11.65 20.87
CA LYS A 193 -19.81 10.33 21.50
C LYS A 193 -19.04 9.39 20.58
N LEU A 194 -18.25 8.51 21.19
CA LEU A 194 -17.57 7.43 20.46
C LEU A 194 -18.38 6.14 20.62
N LEU A 195 -18.52 5.43 19.50
CA LEU A 195 -19.20 4.13 19.42
C LEU A 195 -18.27 3.13 18.77
N ASP A 196 -18.23 1.92 19.29
CA ASP A 196 -17.50 0.84 18.60
C ASP A 196 -18.27 0.44 17.34
N ILE A 197 -17.56 0.27 16.23
CA ILE A 197 -18.15 -0.21 14.98
C ILE A 197 -18.44 -1.70 15.15
N ASP A 198 -19.72 -2.09 14.91
CA ASP A 198 -20.13 -3.48 14.91
C ASP A 198 -20.16 -4.01 13.46
N UNK A 199 -19.41 -4.80 13.20
CA UNK A 199 -19.28 -5.39 12.01
C UNK A 199 -20.47 -5.91 11.44
N LYS A 200 -21.48 -6.39 12.36
CA LYS A 200 -22.78 -6.97 11.97
C LYS A 200 -23.90 -5.96 11.86
N ASN A 201 -23.69 -4.72 12.25
CA ASN A 201 -24.74 -3.70 12.24
C ASN A 201 -24.83 -3.02 10.87
N PRO A 202 -25.93 -3.24 10.09
CA PRO A 202 -26.07 -2.63 8.76
C PRO A 202 -26.04 -1.10 8.79
N ALA A 203 -26.47 -0.47 9.88
CA ALA A 203 -26.44 0.99 10.01
C ALA A 203 -25.01 1.51 10.09
N HIS A 204 -24.10 0.77 10.76
CA HIS A 204 -22.68 1.12 10.81
C HIS A 204 -22.01 0.93 9.45
N GLN A 205 -22.34 -0.16 8.76
CA GLN A 205 -21.82 -0.44 7.41
C GLN A 205 -22.23 0.67 6.44
N SER A 206 -23.51 1.04 6.46
CA SER A 206 -24.05 2.12 5.61
C SER A 206 -23.44 3.47 5.95
N ALA A 207 -23.20 3.74 7.25
CA ALA A 207 -22.55 4.98 7.66
C ALA A 207 -21.13 5.10 7.10
N VAL A 208 -20.35 4.01 7.12
CA VAL A 208 -18.99 4.00 6.54
C VAL A 208 -19.06 4.32 5.04
N ASP A 209 -19.98 3.68 4.32
CA ASP A 209 -20.15 3.94 2.88
C ASP A 209 -20.56 5.39 2.61
N ARG A 210 -21.47 5.92 3.40
CA ARG A 210 -21.91 7.33 3.29
C ARG A 210 -20.74 8.29 3.56
N LEU A 211 -19.94 8.04 4.58
CA LEU A 211 -18.77 8.86 4.91
C LEU A 211 -17.74 8.80 3.78
N TRP A 212 -17.54 7.65 3.22
CA TRP A 212 -16.65 7.51 2.05
C TRP A 212 -17.16 8.32 0.84
N UNK A 213 -18.26 8.19 0.62
CA UNK A 213 -18.86 8.84 -0.37
C UNK A 213 -18.78 10.30 -0.31
N SER A 214 -18.78 10.84 0.97
CA SER A 214 -18.57 12.28 1.23
C SER A 214 -17.11 12.70 1.17
N MET A 215 -16.20 11.83 1.43
CA MET A 215 -14.74 12.06 1.40
C MET A 215 -14.13 12.08 -0.03
N UNK A 216 -14.51 11.20 -0.81
CA UNK A 216 -14.01 10.98 -1.97
C UNK A 216 -13.89 12.10 -2.83
N PRO A 217 -14.92 13.09 -2.99
CA PRO A 217 -14.82 14.23 -3.91
C PRO A 217 -13.64 15.18 -3.65
N ALA A 218 -13.12 15.24 -2.46
CA ALA A 218 -11.94 16.07 -2.14
C ALA A 218 -10.68 15.64 -2.91
N PHE A 219 -10.69 14.45 -3.51
CA PHE A 219 -9.51 13.88 -4.17
C PHE A 219 -9.63 13.92 -5.71
N GLU A 220 -10.29 14.95 -6.25
CA GLU A 220 -10.22 15.26 -7.69
C GLU A 220 -8.83 15.72 -8.13
N UNK A 221 -8.11 16.03 -7.24
CA UNK A 221 -6.81 16.49 -7.41
C UNK A 221 -5.82 15.62 -6.83
N GLY A 222 -6.20 14.44 -6.53
CA GLY A 222 -5.32 13.52 -5.80
C GLY A 222 -5.67 12.05 -5.96
N ILE A 223 -4.96 11.22 -5.22
CA ILE A 223 -5.13 9.76 -5.26
C ILE A 223 -5.34 9.27 -3.84
N ILE A 224 -6.34 8.42 -3.65
CA ILE A 224 -6.64 7.81 -2.35
C ILE A 224 -7.16 6.38 -2.56
N GLY A 225 -6.72 5.44 -1.75
CA GLY A 225 -7.32 4.10 -1.73
C GLY A 225 -8.78 4.18 -1.32
N VAL A 226 -9.64 3.37 -1.93
CA VAL A 226 -11.06 3.31 -1.57
C VAL A 226 -11.19 2.93 -0.10
N ARG A 227 -12.08 3.65 0.62
CA ARG A 227 -12.32 3.44 2.06
C ARG A 227 -13.79 3.16 2.35
N ASN A 228 -14.44 2.38 1.48
CA ASN A 228 -15.81 1.92 1.68
C ASN A 228 -15.88 0.79 2.72
N TRP A 229 -17.09 0.30 3.02
CA TRP A 229 -17.25 -0.77 4.01
C TRP A 229 -16.50 -2.04 3.63
N GLU A 230 -16.47 -2.41 2.35
CA GLU A 230 -15.73 -3.60 1.88
C GLU A 230 -14.25 -3.51 2.27
N TYR A 231 -13.61 -2.35 2.03
CA TYR A 231 -12.22 -2.11 2.44
C TYR A 231 -12.06 -2.16 3.96
N VAL A 232 -12.96 -1.47 4.69
CA VAL A 232 -12.91 -1.42 6.17
C VAL A 232 -13.02 -2.82 6.75
N LYS A 233 -13.95 -3.62 6.24
CA LYS A 233 -14.11 -5.02 6.67
C LYS A 233 -12.82 -5.81 6.44
N TYR A 234 -12.29 -5.76 5.22
CA TYR A 234 -11.05 -6.48 4.85
C TYR A 234 -9.87 -6.02 5.72
N ARG A 235 -9.70 -4.70 5.87
CA ARG A 235 -8.49 -4.13 6.50
C ARG A 235 -8.52 -4.20 8.03
N TYR A 236 -9.69 -4.01 8.65
CA TYR A 236 -9.76 -3.82 10.10
C TYR A 236 -10.53 -4.91 10.85
N PHE A 237 -11.29 -5.74 10.15
CA PHE A 237 -12.03 -6.84 10.78
C PHE A 237 -11.47 -8.20 10.36
N ASP A 238 -11.17 -8.39 9.09
CA ASP A 238 -10.65 -9.67 8.57
C ASP A 238 -9.13 -9.80 8.75
N HIS A 239 -8.41 -8.68 8.92
CA HIS A 239 -6.97 -8.68 9.19
C HIS A 239 -6.68 -9.42 10.49
N PRO A 240 -5.63 -10.25 10.58
CA PRO A 240 -5.32 -10.98 11.81
C PRO A 240 -5.23 -10.11 13.07
N ARG A 241 -4.63 -8.92 12.96
CA ARG A 241 -4.56 -7.97 14.09
C ARG A 241 -5.91 -7.39 14.45
N GLY A 242 -6.84 -7.29 13.48
CA GLY A 242 -8.24 -6.92 13.73
C GLY A 242 -8.96 -8.00 14.51
N ILE A 243 -8.76 -9.26 14.10
CA ILE A 243 -9.32 -10.43 14.78
C ILE A 243 -8.78 -10.51 16.21
N SER A 244 -7.49 -10.23 16.42
CA SER A 244 -6.87 -10.27 17.76
C SER A 244 -7.21 -9.05 18.64
N GLY A 245 -7.89 -8.04 18.07
CA GLY A 245 -8.35 -6.87 18.84
C GLY A 245 -7.35 -5.73 18.97
N GLU A 246 -6.30 -5.72 18.13
CA GLU A 246 -5.30 -4.63 18.18
C GLU A 246 -5.82 -3.31 17.64
N PHE A 247 -6.87 -3.33 16.81
CA PHE A 247 -7.42 -2.10 16.22
C PHE A 247 -8.66 -1.64 17.01
N LYS A 248 -8.68 -0.36 17.40
CA LYS A 248 -9.89 0.33 17.84
C LYS A 248 -10.61 0.83 16.59
N ARG A 249 -11.89 0.53 16.46
CA ARG A 249 -12.71 0.83 15.28
C ARG A 249 -13.91 1.62 15.75
N LEU A 250 -13.88 2.93 15.51
CA LEU A 250 -14.79 3.86 16.18
C LEU A 250 -15.58 4.72 15.20
N UNK A 251 -16.84 5.04 15.31
CA UNK A 251 -17.58 5.92 14.73
C UNK A 251 -17.70 7.02 15.60
N LEU A 252 -17.62 8.23 15.30
CA LEU A 252 -17.92 9.47 16.06
C LEU A 252 -19.33 9.92 15.72
N SER A 253 -20.16 10.10 16.73
CA SER A 253 -21.53 10.63 16.53
C SER A 253 -21.66 12.02 17.18
N ASP A 254 -22.48 12.87 16.57
CA ASP A 254 -22.79 14.19 17.09
C ASP A 254 -23.93 14.14 18.14
N ALA A 255 -24.36 15.31 18.62
CA ALA A 255 -25.41 15.45 19.62
C ALA A 255 -26.78 14.91 19.17
N HIS A 256 -27.01 14.81 17.86
CA HIS A 256 -28.22 14.26 17.26
C HIS A 256 -28.16 12.74 17.05
N GLY A 257 -27.01 12.15 17.33
CA GLY A 257 -26.76 10.72 17.09
C GLY A 257 -26.35 10.38 15.67
N ASP A 258 -26.10 11.39 14.83
CA ASP A 258 -25.64 11.17 13.45
C ASP A 258 -24.15 10.83 13.42
N ILE A 259 -23.79 9.76 12.71
CA ILE A 259 -22.37 9.36 12.55
C ILE A 259 -21.70 10.32 11.56
N CYS A 260 -20.67 11.01 12.01
CA CYS A 260 -20.01 12.06 11.25
C CYS A 260 -18.55 11.73 10.90
N ALA A 261 -17.96 10.69 11.50
CA ALA A 261 -16.62 10.23 11.16
C ALA A 261 -16.41 8.79 11.61
N ALA A 262 -15.51 8.08 10.94
CA ALA A 262 -15.03 6.76 11.37
C ALA A 262 -13.51 6.84 11.53
N PHE A 263 -13.00 6.24 12.59
CA PHE A 263 -11.59 6.21 12.95
C PHE A 263 -11.12 4.79 13.19
N PHE A 264 -9.92 4.50 12.74
CA PHE A 264 -9.26 3.21 12.94
C PHE A 264 -7.92 3.49 13.59
N LEU A 265 -7.73 3.03 14.83
CA LEU A 265 -6.59 3.37 15.65
C LEU A 265 -5.82 2.12 16.07
N LYS A 266 -4.52 2.29 16.29
CA LYS A 266 -3.64 1.27 16.84
C LYS A 266 -2.74 1.93 17.89
N GLU A 267 -2.51 1.25 19.01
CA GLU A 267 -1.53 1.74 19.98
C GLU A 267 -0.12 1.64 19.39
N HIS A 268 0.65 2.73 19.47
CA HIS A 268 2.00 2.80 18.93
C HIS A 268 2.81 3.85 19.71
N ASP A 269 3.87 3.41 20.39
CA ASP A 269 4.78 4.28 21.17
C ASP A 269 4.02 5.20 22.12
N GLN A 270 3.13 4.63 22.92
CA GLN A 270 2.34 5.32 23.96
C GLN A 270 1.38 6.40 23.37
N CYS A 271 1.12 6.35 22.05
CA CYS A 271 0.14 7.18 21.38
C CYS A 271 -0.93 6.30 20.74
N ASN A 272 -2.05 6.89 20.38
CA ASN A 272 -3.01 6.26 19.45
C ASN A 272 -2.65 6.72 18.03
N LEU A 273 -2.11 5.80 17.23
CA LEU A 273 -1.84 6.04 15.80
C LEU A 273 -3.15 5.92 15.02
N ILE A 274 -3.54 6.99 14.34
CA ILE A 274 -4.67 6.96 13.41
C ILE A 274 -4.20 6.21 12.16
N MET A 275 -4.72 4.99 12.00
CA MET A 275 -4.46 4.16 10.83
C MET A 275 -5.24 4.69 9.62
N ASP A 276 -6.51 5.06 9.86
CA ASP A 276 -7.39 5.64 8.84
C ASP A 276 -8.43 6.54 9.49
N ILE A 277 -8.87 7.53 8.73
CA ILE A 277 -10.03 8.36 9.06
C ILE A 277 -10.92 8.47 7.82
N ILE A 278 -12.23 8.31 8.00
CA ILE A 278 -13.21 8.44 6.93
C ILE A 278 -14.26 9.45 7.39
N CYS A 279 -14.33 10.59 6.73
CA CYS A 279 -15.25 11.68 7.10
C CYS A 279 -15.31 12.69 5.94
N PRO A 280 -16.30 13.62 5.98
CA PRO A 280 -16.25 14.77 5.07
C PRO A 280 -14.88 15.46 5.20
N PHE A 281 -14.15 15.55 4.09
CA PHE A 281 -12.73 15.93 4.12
C PHE A 281 -12.52 17.34 4.71
N LYS A 282 -13.43 18.26 4.44
CA LYS A 282 -13.36 19.65 4.96
C LYS A 282 -13.36 19.71 6.49
N ASP A 283 -13.89 18.67 7.15
CA ASP A 283 -14.05 18.62 8.61
C ASP A 283 -12.99 17.72 9.29
N ILE A 284 -12.03 17.19 8.54
CA ILE A 284 -11.12 16.16 9.02
C ILE A 284 -10.34 16.59 10.27
N THR A 285 -9.78 17.80 10.25
CA THR A 285 -8.99 18.32 11.38
C THR A 285 -9.87 18.50 12.63
N GLN A 286 -11.08 19.04 12.42
CA GLN A 286 -12.05 19.24 13.49
C GLN A 286 -12.38 17.91 14.18
N TYR A 287 -12.62 16.85 13.40
CA TYR A 287 -12.99 15.54 13.97
C TYR A 287 -11.81 14.87 14.65
N ILE A 288 -10.58 15.06 14.16
CA ILE A 288 -9.39 14.56 14.86
C ILE A 288 -9.26 15.23 16.24
N LEU A 289 -9.48 16.54 16.30
CA LEU A 289 -9.42 17.27 17.59
C LEU A 289 -10.54 16.84 18.55
N LYS A 290 -11.75 16.55 18.03
CA LYS A 290 -12.84 15.99 18.86
C LYS A 290 -12.47 14.61 19.38
N LEU A 291 -11.89 13.76 18.54
CA LEU A 291 -11.42 12.44 18.97
C LEU A 291 -10.37 12.58 20.09
N SER A 292 -9.44 13.51 19.96
CA SER A 292 -8.40 13.77 20.97
C SER A 292 -9.03 14.11 22.33
N LEU A 293 -10.08 14.97 22.33
CA LEU A 293 -10.79 15.34 23.55
C LEU A 293 -11.49 14.14 24.20
N LEU A 294 -12.10 13.28 23.37
CA LEU A 294 -12.89 12.14 23.88
C LEU A 294 -12.02 10.99 24.38
N LEU A 295 -10.83 10.81 23.80
CA LEU A 295 -9.91 9.75 24.24
C LEU A 295 -9.07 10.12 25.45
N ASN A 296 -9.09 11.39 25.83
CA ASN A 296 -8.54 11.89 27.09
C ASN A 296 -7.12 11.33 27.43
N GLU A 297 -6.17 12.22 27.64
CA GLU A 297 -4.82 11.90 28.13
C GLU A 297 -3.88 11.11 27.18
N VAL A 298 -4.39 10.49 26.12
CA VAL A 298 -3.53 9.77 25.17
C VAL A 298 -3.41 10.57 23.88
N ARG A 299 -2.18 10.89 23.50
CA ARG A 299 -1.92 11.67 22.28
C ARG A 299 -2.33 10.88 21.04
N LEU A 300 -2.86 11.62 20.06
CA LEU A 300 -3.11 11.12 18.72
C LEU A 300 -1.94 11.46 17.82
N LYS A 301 -1.62 10.54 16.93
CA LYS A 301 -0.71 10.82 15.83
C LYS A 301 -1.24 10.17 14.55
N ILE A 302 -0.81 10.67 13.40
CA ILE A 302 -1.14 10.09 12.11
C ILE A 302 0.14 10.03 11.27
N TRP A 303 0.30 8.98 10.50
CA TRP A 303 1.31 8.92 9.44
C TRP A 303 0.63 9.29 8.13
N ILE A 304 1.22 10.23 7.39
CA ILE A 304 0.58 10.82 6.21
C ILE A 304 1.64 11.21 5.18
N THR A 305 1.32 11.08 3.92
CA THR A 305 2.15 11.60 2.83
C THR A 305 2.29 13.11 2.94
N LYS A 306 3.51 13.59 2.73
CA LYS A 306 3.86 15.03 2.86
C LYS A 306 3.00 15.92 1.97
N GLY A 307 2.64 15.43 0.77
CA GLY A 307 1.82 16.20 -0.16
C GLY A 307 0.47 16.65 0.41
N TRP A 308 -0.04 15.94 1.42
CA TRP A 308 -1.32 16.25 2.06
C TRP A 308 -1.19 16.70 3.51
N SER A 309 0.03 16.80 4.06
CA SER A 309 0.23 17.07 5.49
C SER A 309 -0.34 18.42 5.94
N LYS A 310 -0.32 19.44 5.07
CA LYS A 310 -0.84 20.78 5.40
C LYS A 310 -2.35 20.77 5.69
N THR A 311 -3.07 19.81 5.15
CA THR A 311 -4.51 19.63 5.43
C THR A 311 -4.78 19.40 6.92
N LEU A 312 -3.80 18.80 7.61
CA LEU A 312 -3.91 18.43 9.03
C LEU A 312 -3.20 19.41 9.95
N GLU A 313 -2.77 20.58 9.42
CA GLU A 313 -2.02 21.57 10.20
C GLU A 313 -2.90 22.23 11.25
N VAL A 314 -2.49 22.13 12.51
CA VAL A 314 -3.12 22.82 13.65
C VAL A 314 -2.02 23.43 14.52
N ALA A 315 -2.37 24.46 15.30
CA ALA A 315 -1.43 25.06 16.24
C ALA A 315 -0.94 23.99 17.23
N GLY A 316 0.38 23.90 17.40
CA GLY A 316 0.99 22.94 18.32
C GLY A 316 1.24 21.56 17.78
N ILE A 317 0.96 21.32 16.50
CA ILE A 317 1.28 20.02 15.87
C ILE A 317 2.80 19.85 15.80
N ILE A 318 3.27 18.62 16.03
CA ILE A 318 4.68 18.23 15.91
C ILE A 318 4.81 17.36 14.65
N GLU A 319 5.70 17.74 13.76
CA GLU A 319 5.94 17.01 12.51
C GLU A 319 7.30 16.33 12.54
N ASN A 320 7.35 15.03 12.28
CA ASN A 320 8.58 14.25 12.19
C ASN A 320 8.64 13.55 10.82
N ASP A 321 9.84 13.49 10.24
CA ASP A 321 10.11 12.71 9.04
C ASP A 321 10.30 11.23 9.46
N LEU A 322 9.52 10.33 8.88
CA LEU A 322 9.63 8.90 9.16
C LEU A 322 10.78 8.22 8.40
N GLY A 323 11.41 8.94 7.46
CA GLY A 323 12.48 8.35 6.66
C GLY A 323 11.99 7.34 5.63
N ILE A 324 10.69 7.34 5.34
CA ILE A 324 10.09 6.44 4.36
C ILE A 324 9.77 7.26 3.10
N GLU A 325 10.35 6.88 1.99
CA GLU A 325 10.05 7.46 0.68
C GLU A 325 9.00 6.61 -0.01
N ILE A 326 8.02 7.27 -0.64
CA ILE A 326 6.94 6.60 -1.37
C ILE A 326 7.32 6.58 -2.85
N PRO A 327 7.52 5.39 -3.44
CA PRO A 327 7.85 5.29 -4.85
C PRO A 327 6.63 5.16 -5.74
N SER A 328 6.82 5.47 -7.01
CA SER A 328 6.01 4.93 -8.11
C SER A 328 6.91 4.05 -8.96
N ASN A 329 6.34 3.01 -9.52
CA ASN A 329 7.07 2.12 -10.41
C ASN A 329 7.28 2.79 -11.78
N TYR A 330 8.50 2.73 -12.28
CA TYR A 330 8.89 3.35 -13.53
C TYR A 330 9.31 2.28 -14.54
N TRP A 331 8.33 1.49 -14.98
CA TRP A 331 8.63 0.36 -15.87
C TRP A 331 7.71 0.30 -17.08
N ASN A 332 6.41 0.23 -16.89
CA ASN A 332 5.41 0.15 -17.96
C ASN A 332 4.79 1.52 -18.24
N PRO A 333 4.23 1.74 -19.44
CA PRO A 333 3.47 2.97 -19.67
C PRO A 333 2.36 3.14 -18.64
N GLY A 334 2.39 4.26 -17.97
CA GLY A 334 1.45 4.61 -16.91
C GLY A 334 1.67 6.08 -16.52
N PRO A 335 1.05 6.54 -15.45
CA PRO A 335 1.23 7.91 -15.00
C PRO A 335 2.69 8.21 -14.69
N SER A 336 3.17 9.40 -15.07
CA SER A 336 4.54 9.80 -14.76
C SER A 336 4.67 10.15 -13.29
N SER A 337 5.89 10.08 -12.76
CA SER A 337 6.18 10.50 -11.38
C SER A 337 5.85 11.97 -11.15
N GLU A 338 5.92 12.81 -12.17
CA GLU A 338 5.55 14.22 -12.10
C GLU A 338 4.05 14.39 -11.78
N ILE A 339 3.19 13.60 -12.41
CA ILE A 339 1.75 13.59 -12.15
C ILE A 339 1.47 13.07 -10.74
N LEU A 340 2.20 12.06 -10.30
CA LEU A 340 1.98 11.39 -9.02
C LEU A 340 2.61 12.15 -7.84
N TYR A 341 3.53 13.08 -8.10
CA TYR A 341 4.28 13.78 -7.05
C TYR A 341 3.33 14.57 -6.15
N GLY A 342 3.32 14.23 -4.85
CA GLY A 342 2.47 14.86 -3.85
C GLY A 342 0.97 14.55 -3.99
N ALA A 343 0.59 13.63 -4.90
CA ALA A 343 -0.82 13.37 -5.19
C ALA A 343 -1.47 12.36 -4.23
N TRP A 344 -0.69 11.46 -3.65
CA TRP A 344 -1.20 10.37 -2.83
C TRP A 344 -1.58 10.81 -1.41
N TRP A 345 -2.82 10.48 -1.01
CA TRP A 345 -3.21 10.40 0.40
C TRP A 345 -2.96 8.95 0.83
N LEU A 346 -1.88 8.73 1.55
CA LEU A 346 -1.58 7.44 2.16
C LEU A 346 -1.44 7.64 3.67
N THR A 347 -1.92 6.67 4.42
CA THR A 347 -1.83 6.65 5.88
C THR A 347 -1.23 5.32 6.34
N ALA A 348 -1.04 5.16 7.64
CA ALA A 348 -0.56 3.89 8.20
C ALA A 348 -1.48 2.72 7.84
N GLY A 349 -2.78 2.99 7.64
CA GLY A 349 -3.74 1.97 7.22
C GLY A 349 -3.47 1.39 5.84
N ASP A 350 -2.79 2.14 4.98
CA ASP A 350 -2.43 1.66 3.64
C ASP A 350 -1.20 0.75 3.63
N MET A 351 -0.44 0.69 4.74
CA MET A 351 0.75 -0.17 4.83
C MET A 351 0.35 -1.63 5.06
N ASP A 352 1.02 -2.52 4.36
CA ASP A 352 0.70 -3.96 4.41
C ASP A 352 1.15 -4.64 5.71
N PHE A 353 2.00 -4.03 6.49
CA PHE A 353 2.55 -4.57 7.74
C PHE A 353 2.13 -3.84 9.01
N UNK A 354 1.41 -3.10 8.77
CA UNK A 354 0.94 -2.34 9.86
C UNK A 354 -0.19 -2.69 10.60
#